data_e0dcba345d6bc4b3fccc2a247aae018e
#
_entry.id   e0dcba345d6bc4b3fccc2a247aae018e
#
_cell.length_a   1.000
_cell.length_b   1.000
_cell.length_c   1.000
_cell.angle_alpha   90.00
_cell.angle_beta   90.00
_cell.angle_gamma   90.00
#
_symmetry.space_group_name_H-M   'P 1'
#
loop_
_entity.id
_entity.type
_entity.pdbx_description
1 polymer ?
#
loop_
_entity_poly.entity_id
_entity_poly.type
_entity_poly.pdbx_seq_one_letter_code
_entity_poly.pdbx_strand_id
1 'polypeptide(L)'
;MHVAIESPQTGITVVRPQGTLDMNSVPAFRQTLETEVHRAQRGLIVALSEVVFMDSSGVAVLIEGLKWSRGRTLPYLLTQLTPAVQMVIELARLERFFTIVASVEDGVAQITQAS
;
A
#
# COMPACT_ATOMS: atom_id res chain seq x y z
N MET A 1 -9.32 9.68 -8.72
CA MET A 1 -8.36 8.57 -8.89
C MET A 1 -9.10 7.26 -8.75
N HIS A 2 -8.83 6.32 -9.64
CA HIS A 2 -9.40 4.99 -9.53
C HIS A 2 -8.53 4.11 -8.62
N VAL A 3 -9.14 3.42 -7.67
CA VAL A 3 -8.45 2.52 -6.77
C VAL A 3 -9.21 1.19 -6.77
N ALA A 4 -8.58 0.15 -7.27
CA ALA A 4 -9.19 -1.19 -7.27
C ALA A 4 -8.99 -1.84 -5.91
N ILE A 5 -10.01 -2.52 -5.41
CA ILE A 5 -9.96 -3.25 -4.15
C ILE A 5 -10.17 -4.72 -4.47
N GLU A 6 -9.25 -5.55 -3.98
CA GLU A 6 -9.30 -7.00 -4.20
C GLU A 6 -9.19 -7.72 -2.86
N SER A 7 -9.73 -8.92 -2.80
CA SER A 7 -9.61 -9.75 -1.61
C SER A 7 -9.14 -11.15 -2.06
N PRO A 8 -7.82 -11.36 -2.16
CA PRO A 8 -7.30 -12.65 -2.60
C PRO A 8 -7.56 -13.78 -1.62
N GLN A 9 -7.78 -13.43 -0.35
CA GLN A 9 -8.08 -14.38 0.70
C GLN A 9 -8.90 -13.65 1.76
N THR A 10 -9.79 -14.37 2.43
CA THR A 10 -10.65 -13.78 3.48
C THR A 10 -9.83 -13.02 4.52
N GLY A 11 -10.19 -11.78 4.74
CA GLY A 11 -9.53 -10.92 5.71
C GLY A 11 -8.30 -10.18 5.20
N ILE A 12 -7.82 -10.51 4.00
CA ILE A 12 -6.69 -9.84 3.38
C ILE A 12 -7.20 -8.96 2.24
N THR A 13 -6.87 -7.67 2.30
CA THR A 13 -7.30 -6.70 1.30
C THR A 13 -6.12 -6.24 0.49
N VAL A 14 -6.28 -6.17 -0.84
CA VAL A 14 -5.32 -5.56 -1.74
C VAL A 14 -5.92 -4.25 -2.23
N VAL A 15 -5.17 -3.16 -2.06
CA VAL A 15 -5.54 -1.83 -2.54
C VAL A 15 -4.61 -1.50 -3.70
N ARG A 16 -5.18 -1.24 -4.87
CA ARG A 16 -4.41 -1.03 -6.10
C ARG A 16 -4.77 0.32 -6.72
N PRO A 17 -4.04 1.39 -6.35
CA PRO A 17 -4.27 2.70 -6.97
C PRO A 17 -3.77 2.71 -8.40
N GLN A 18 -4.43 3.47 -9.26
CA GLN A 18 -4.11 3.53 -10.68
C GLN A 18 -3.86 4.98 -11.09
N GLY A 19 -2.78 5.21 -11.84
CA GLY A 19 -2.45 6.50 -12.39
C GLY A 19 -1.41 7.24 -11.59
N THR A 20 -1.61 8.53 -11.40
CA THR A 20 -0.66 9.43 -10.74
C THR A 20 -1.05 9.66 -9.28
N LEU A 21 -0.08 9.48 -8.38
CA LEU A 21 -0.25 9.80 -6.95
C LEU A 21 0.45 11.14 -6.65
N ASP A 22 -0.32 12.22 -6.75
CA ASP A 22 0.16 13.58 -6.48
C ASP A 22 -0.84 14.32 -5.57
N MET A 23 -0.60 15.60 -5.34
CA MET A 23 -1.44 16.39 -4.46
C MET A 23 -2.93 16.39 -4.86
N ASN A 24 -3.22 16.23 -6.15
CA ASN A 24 -4.61 16.25 -6.63
C ASN A 24 -5.33 14.94 -6.39
N SER A 25 -4.63 13.81 -6.48
CA SER A 25 -5.24 12.47 -6.36
C SER A 25 -5.16 11.92 -4.94
N VAL A 26 -4.19 12.38 -4.14
CA VAL A 26 -3.92 11.84 -2.81
C VAL A 26 -5.11 11.92 -1.85
N PRO A 27 -5.93 12.99 -1.82
CA PRO A 27 -7.08 13.00 -0.90
C PRO A 27 -8.02 11.83 -1.10
N ALA A 28 -8.32 11.47 -2.35
CA ALA A 28 -9.19 10.32 -2.64
C ALA A 28 -8.53 9.01 -2.24
N PHE A 29 -7.25 8.86 -2.56
CA PHE A 29 -6.50 7.66 -2.20
C PHE A 29 -6.40 7.51 -0.68
N ARG A 30 -6.12 8.61 0.03
CA ARG A 30 -6.05 8.59 1.50
C ARG A 30 -7.35 8.09 2.11
N GLN A 31 -8.48 8.57 1.61
CA GLN A 31 -9.78 8.17 2.14
C GLN A 31 -10.02 6.68 1.92
N THR A 32 -9.72 6.18 0.73
CA THR A 32 -9.88 4.76 0.41
C THR A 32 -8.95 3.90 1.27
N LEU A 33 -7.69 4.29 1.37
CA LEU A 33 -6.70 3.52 2.14
C LEU A 33 -7.09 3.46 3.61
N GLU A 34 -7.51 4.58 4.18
CA GLU A 34 -7.93 4.61 5.58
C GLU A 34 -9.12 3.69 5.82
N THR A 35 -10.11 3.74 4.95
CA THR A 35 -11.28 2.86 5.03
C THR A 35 -10.85 1.39 5.00
N GLU A 36 -9.98 1.03 4.06
CA GLU A 36 -9.60 -0.37 3.89
C GLU A 36 -8.68 -0.86 5.01
N VAL A 37 -7.81 0.00 5.54
CA VAL A 37 -7.01 -0.37 6.72
C VAL A 37 -7.92 -0.72 7.90
N HIS A 38 -9.00 0.02 8.08
CA HIS A 38 -9.91 -0.23 9.19
C HIS A 38 -10.82 -1.44 8.96
N ARG A 39 -11.03 -1.83 7.70
CA ARG A 39 -11.88 -2.98 7.35
C ARG A 39 -11.11 -4.29 7.29
N ALA A 40 -9.85 -4.25 6.91
CA ALA A 40 -9.04 -5.47 6.76
C ALA A 40 -8.87 -6.14 8.13
N GLN A 41 -8.98 -7.46 8.17
CA GLN A 41 -8.95 -8.21 9.43
C GLN A 41 -7.61 -8.88 9.66
N ARG A 42 -6.92 -9.32 8.59
CA ARG A 42 -5.69 -10.10 8.70
C ARG A 42 -4.48 -9.40 8.11
N GLY A 43 -4.68 -8.53 7.13
CA GLY A 43 -3.59 -7.82 6.51
C GLY A 43 -4.04 -6.97 5.34
N LEU A 44 -3.19 -6.02 4.96
CA LEU A 44 -3.45 -5.14 3.82
C LEU A 44 -2.19 -5.04 2.96
N ILE A 45 -2.37 -5.16 1.65
CA ILE A 45 -1.31 -5.08 0.68
C ILE A 45 -1.63 -3.92 -0.26
N VAL A 46 -0.69 -2.98 -0.41
CA VAL A 46 -0.81 -1.92 -1.41
C VAL A 46 -0.01 -2.35 -2.64
N ALA A 47 -0.71 -2.60 -3.73
CA ALA A 47 -0.09 -3.03 -4.99
C ALA A 47 0.04 -1.81 -5.90
N LEU A 48 1.28 -1.48 -6.27
CA LEU A 48 1.62 -0.21 -6.92
C LEU A 48 1.96 -0.36 -8.41
N SER A 49 1.63 -1.51 -9.00
CA SER A 49 1.97 -1.80 -10.40
C SER A 49 1.31 -0.84 -11.40
N GLU A 50 0.19 -0.23 -11.05
CA GLU A 50 -0.55 0.67 -11.93
C GLU A 50 -0.25 2.15 -11.65
N VAL A 51 0.69 2.44 -10.76
CA VAL A 51 1.08 3.82 -10.46
C VAL A 51 2.19 4.24 -11.42
N VAL A 52 1.89 5.22 -12.28
CA VAL A 52 2.83 5.68 -13.30
C VAL A 52 3.73 6.81 -12.81
N PHE A 53 3.31 7.52 -11.78
CA PHE A 53 4.08 8.62 -11.18
C PHE A 53 3.66 8.81 -9.73
N MET A 54 4.61 9.17 -8.88
CA MET A 54 4.34 9.49 -7.48
C MET A 54 5.26 10.62 -7.05
N ASP A 55 4.70 11.60 -6.31
CA ASP A 55 5.50 12.60 -5.64
C ASP A 55 5.49 12.35 -4.12
N SER A 56 6.06 13.29 -3.36
CA SER A 56 6.19 13.14 -1.91
C SER A 56 4.84 13.05 -1.19
N SER A 57 3.76 13.60 -1.76
CA SER A 57 2.44 13.49 -1.13
C SER A 57 1.92 12.05 -1.18
N GLY A 58 2.24 11.30 -2.22
CA GLY A 58 1.93 9.88 -2.29
C GLY A 58 2.70 9.08 -1.25
N VAL A 59 4.00 9.38 -1.09
CA VAL A 59 4.81 8.73 -0.05
C VAL A 59 4.22 9.00 1.33
N ALA A 60 3.80 10.23 1.58
CA ALA A 60 3.21 10.60 2.88
C ALA A 60 1.96 9.77 3.19
N VAL A 61 1.11 9.51 2.20
CA VAL A 61 -0.09 8.68 2.42
C VAL A 61 0.29 7.23 2.68
N LEU A 62 1.28 6.70 1.99
CA LEU A 62 1.75 5.34 2.27
C LEU A 62 2.26 5.22 3.70
N ILE A 63 2.94 6.25 4.21
CA ILE A 63 3.40 6.29 5.61
C ILE A 63 2.20 6.35 6.55
N GLU A 64 1.19 7.16 6.24
CA GLU A 64 -0.02 7.23 7.06
C GLU A 64 -0.69 5.85 7.16
N GLY A 65 -0.79 5.14 6.03
CA GLY A 65 -1.34 3.78 6.01
C GLY A 65 -0.58 2.84 6.94
N LEU A 66 0.76 2.96 6.95
CA LEU A 66 1.59 2.16 7.85
C LEU A 66 1.28 2.49 9.31
N LYS A 67 1.16 3.77 9.65
CA LYS A 67 0.85 4.19 11.01
C LYS A 67 -0.51 3.72 11.47
N TRP A 68 -1.54 3.86 10.63
CA TRP A 68 -2.88 3.36 10.96
C TRP A 68 -2.86 1.85 11.19
N SER A 69 -2.12 1.13 10.34
CA SER A 69 -2.04 -0.33 10.43
C SER A 69 -1.32 -0.76 11.71
N ARG A 70 -0.24 -0.08 12.08
CA ARG A 70 0.47 -0.36 13.34
C ARG A 70 -0.44 -0.16 14.53
N GLY A 71 -1.28 0.85 14.52
CA GLY A 71 -2.23 1.10 15.60
C GLY A 71 -3.23 -0.02 15.78
N ARG A 72 -3.45 -0.85 14.76
CA ARG A 72 -4.33 -2.01 14.80
C ARG A 72 -3.59 -3.33 14.86
N THR A 73 -2.27 -3.32 14.89
CA THR A 73 -1.44 -4.51 14.78
C THR A 73 -1.77 -5.29 13.48
N LEU A 74 -2.00 -4.55 12.40
CA LEU A 74 -2.37 -5.11 11.10
C LEU A 74 -1.14 -5.14 10.19
N PRO A 75 -0.76 -6.31 9.64
CA PRO A 75 0.30 -6.36 8.63
C PRO A 75 -0.02 -5.46 7.45
N TYR A 76 0.97 -4.66 7.02
CA TYR A 76 0.82 -3.68 5.95
C TYR A 76 2.02 -3.82 5.01
N LEU A 77 1.77 -4.27 3.80
CA LEU A 77 2.82 -4.60 2.85
C LEU A 77 2.67 -3.78 1.58
N LEU A 78 3.80 -3.43 0.96
CA LEU A 78 3.82 -2.84 -0.37
C LEU A 78 4.32 -3.89 -1.35
N THR A 79 3.84 -3.86 -2.58
CA THR A 79 4.31 -4.77 -3.61
C THR A 79 4.23 -4.14 -5.00
N GLN A 80 4.97 -4.72 -5.93
CA GLN A 80 4.92 -4.37 -7.35
C GLN A 80 5.24 -2.90 -7.59
N LEU A 81 6.26 -2.37 -6.91
CA LEU A 81 6.68 -0.99 -7.10
C LEU A 81 7.16 -0.78 -8.54
N THR A 82 6.61 0.23 -9.22
CA THR A 82 7.15 0.65 -10.50
C THR A 82 8.49 1.36 -10.27
N PRO A 83 9.35 1.48 -11.31
CA PRO A 83 10.60 2.23 -11.15
C PRO A 83 10.39 3.65 -10.64
N ALA A 84 9.32 4.32 -11.08
CA ALA A 84 9.01 5.67 -10.62
C ALA A 84 8.72 5.70 -9.12
N VAL A 85 7.92 4.76 -8.63
CA VAL A 85 7.59 4.66 -7.20
C VAL A 85 8.84 4.29 -6.39
N GLN A 86 9.59 3.31 -6.87
CA GLN A 86 10.79 2.86 -6.16
C GLN A 86 11.80 3.99 -6.02
N MET A 87 11.99 4.79 -7.07
CA MET A 87 12.91 5.92 -7.02
C MET A 87 12.53 6.92 -5.93
N VAL A 88 11.24 7.26 -5.83
CA VAL A 88 10.79 8.24 -4.82
C VAL A 88 10.99 7.69 -3.41
N ILE A 89 10.67 6.43 -3.19
CA ILE A 89 10.86 5.79 -1.88
C ILE A 89 12.34 5.73 -1.52
N GLU A 90 13.22 5.40 -2.46
CA GLU A 90 14.65 5.34 -2.22
C GLU A 90 15.25 6.73 -1.96
N LEU A 91 14.83 7.74 -2.72
CA LEU A 91 15.28 9.10 -2.50
C LEU A 91 14.87 9.63 -1.12
N ALA A 92 13.70 9.22 -0.64
CA ALA A 92 13.24 9.56 0.70
C ALA A 92 13.86 8.69 1.79
N ARG A 93 14.66 7.70 1.40
CA ARG A 93 15.32 6.73 2.30
C ARG A 93 14.31 5.97 3.16
N LEU A 94 13.20 5.59 2.56
CA LEU A 94 12.10 4.93 3.26
C LEU A 94 11.94 3.46 2.90
N GLU A 95 12.83 2.88 2.10
CA GLU A 95 12.73 1.49 1.68
C GLU A 95 12.78 0.52 2.86
N ARG A 96 13.39 0.94 3.98
CA ARG A 96 13.46 0.12 5.18
C ARG A 96 12.27 0.32 6.12
N PHE A 97 11.50 1.39 5.91
CA PHE A 97 10.31 1.65 6.70
C PHE A 97 9.18 0.73 6.35
N PHE A 98 9.13 0.31 5.08
CA PHE A 98 8.05 -0.52 4.58
C PHE A 98 8.50 -1.97 4.46
N THR A 99 7.57 -2.88 4.64
CA THR A 99 7.77 -4.27 4.26
C THR A 99 7.36 -4.39 2.80
N ILE A 100 8.32 -4.66 1.93
CA ILE A 100 8.11 -4.71 0.49
C ILE A 100 8.28 -6.15 0.04
N VAL A 101 7.31 -6.69 -0.67
CA VAL A 101 7.33 -8.05 -1.19
C VAL A 101 7.24 -8.04 -2.70
N ALA A 102 7.66 -9.13 -3.33
CA ALA A 102 7.79 -9.19 -4.79
C ALA A 102 6.45 -9.27 -5.51
N SER A 103 5.44 -9.89 -4.89
CA SER A 103 4.15 -10.10 -5.52
C SER A 103 3.03 -10.10 -4.49
N VAL A 104 1.79 -10.03 -4.96
CA VAL A 104 0.62 -10.16 -4.09
C VAL A 104 0.62 -11.55 -3.44
N GLU A 105 0.96 -12.60 -4.20
CA GLU A 105 1.01 -13.97 -3.66
C GLU A 105 2.03 -14.09 -2.53
N ASP A 106 3.21 -13.49 -2.69
CA ASP A 106 4.21 -13.47 -1.62
C ASP A 106 3.70 -12.73 -0.40
N GLY A 107 2.98 -11.63 -0.60
CA GLY A 107 2.38 -10.88 0.50
C GLY A 107 1.34 -11.69 1.25
N VAL A 108 0.46 -12.38 0.52
CA VAL A 108 -0.55 -13.25 1.13
C VAL A 108 0.14 -14.36 1.94
N ALA A 109 1.16 -14.98 1.37
CA ALA A 109 1.91 -16.04 2.06
C ALA A 109 2.53 -15.53 3.34
N GLN A 110 3.15 -14.35 3.31
CA GLN A 110 3.79 -13.77 4.48
C GLN A 110 2.77 -13.46 5.57
N ILE A 111 1.62 -12.92 5.21
CA ILE A 111 0.55 -12.60 6.17
C ILE A 111 0.00 -13.88 6.80
N THR A 112 -0.27 -14.89 5.99
CA THR A 112 -0.87 -16.14 6.48
C THR A 112 0.11 -16.94 7.33
N GLN A 113 1.41 -16.91 7.02
CA GLN A 113 2.42 -17.60 7.80
C GLN A 113 2.64 -16.96 9.17
N ALA A 114 2.42 -15.65 9.27
CA ALA A 114 2.62 -14.92 10.52
C ALA A 114 1.45 -15.05 11.49
N SER A 115 0.32 -15.59 11.00
CA SER A 115 -0.90 -15.68 11.84
C SER A 115 -1.10 -17.10 12.48
#